data_f3fdaef0f9939446a9ab3352150b4d95
#
_entry.id   f3fdaef0f9939446a9ab3352150b4d95
#
_cell.length_a   1.000
_cell.length_b   1.000
_cell.length_c   1.000
_cell.angle_alpha   90.00
_cell.angle_beta   90.00
_cell.angle_gamma   90.00
#
_symmetry.space_group_name_H-M   'P 1'
#
loop_
_entity.id
_entity.type
_entity.pdbx_description
1 polymer ?
#
loop_
_entity_poly.entity_id
_entity_poly.type
_entity_poly.pdbx_seq_one_letter_code
_entity_poly.pdbx_strand_id
1 'polypeptide(L)'
;MQQRKPLEGAQLVIMTIALSLATFMQVLDSTIANVAIPTIAGNLGASLSQGTWVITSFGVANAISIPITGWLARRVGEVRLFVWSTIAFAIASWACGVSNSLNMLIFFRVIQGIVAGPLIPLSQSLLLSNYPPAKRSIALALWSMTVIVAPICGPILGGWISDNYHWGWIFFINVPIGIVVVLMTLQSLRGRETRTEQRRIDAVGLGCWLSASAVCR
;
A
#
# COMPACT_ATOMS: atom_id res chain seq x y z
N MET A 1 23.69 -11.98 -14.12
CA MET A 1 22.32 -12.04 -13.55
C MET A 1 21.93 -13.51 -13.47
N GLN A 2 21.90 -14.12 -12.28
CA GLN A 2 21.37 -15.46 -12.12
C GLN A 2 19.85 -15.37 -12.33
N GLN A 3 19.37 -15.86 -13.47
CA GLN A 3 17.94 -16.06 -13.71
C GLN A 3 17.46 -17.13 -12.73
N ARG A 4 16.75 -16.70 -11.69
CA ARG A 4 16.07 -17.62 -10.79
C ARG A 4 15.00 -18.38 -11.58
N LYS A 5 14.86 -19.69 -11.32
CA LYS A 5 13.77 -20.46 -11.92
C LYS A 5 12.43 -19.78 -11.59
N PRO A 6 11.57 -19.51 -12.59
CA PRO A 6 10.23 -18.99 -12.35
C PRO A 6 9.47 -19.86 -11.34
N LEU A 7 8.55 -19.25 -10.60
CA LEU A 7 7.61 -20.03 -9.80
C LEU A 7 6.66 -20.78 -10.73
N GLU A 8 6.26 -21.99 -10.36
CA GLU A 8 5.34 -22.80 -11.12
C GLU A 8 4.16 -23.28 -10.27
N GLY A 9 3.04 -23.55 -10.93
CA GLY A 9 1.87 -24.13 -10.28
C GLY A 9 1.25 -23.26 -9.17
N ALA A 10 0.86 -23.88 -8.06
CA ALA A 10 0.11 -23.25 -6.97
C ALA A 10 0.87 -22.09 -6.31
N GLN A 11 2.19 -22.17 -6.19
CA GLN A 11 2.99 -21.10 -5.58
C GLN A 11 2.93 -19.78 -6.37
N LEU A 12 2.90 -19.87 -7.72
CA LEU A 12 2.75 -18.70 -8.58
C LEU A 12 1.37 -18.03 -8.39
N VAL A 13 0.32 -18.85 -8.29
CA VAL A 13 -1.05 -18.36 -8.07
C VAL A 13 -1.18 -17.69 -6.69
N ILE A 14 -0.68 -18.33 -5.63
CA ILE A 14 -0.71 -17.79 -4.27
C ILE A 14 0.04 -16.46 -4.20
N MET A 15 1.23 -16.38 -4.82
CA MET A 15 1.99 -15.12 -4.91
C MET A 15 1.20 -14.03 -5.63
N THR A 16 0.60 -14.35 -6.77
CA THR A 16 -0.18 -13.38 -7.55
C THR A 16 -1.36 -12.84 -6.75
N ILE A 17 -2.10 -13.72 -6.07
CA ILE A 17 -3.21 -13.33 -5.21
C ILE A 17 -2.71 -12.44 -4.07
N ALA A 18 -1.60 -12.80 -3.40
CA ALA A 18 -1.05 -12.02 -2.31
C ALA A 18 -0.65 -10.60 -2.74
N LEU A 19 0.07 -10.47 -3.85
CA LEU A 19 0.52 -9.18 -4.39
C LEU A 19 -0.65 -8.33 -4.90
N SER A 20 -1.63 -8.95 -5.54
CA SER A 20 -2.86 -8.28 -5.98
C SER A 20 -3.71 -7.82 -4.80
N LEU A 21 -3.85 -8.66 -3.76
CA LEU A 21 -4.62 -8.35 -2.57
C LEU A 21 -3.99 -7.20 -1.75
N ALA A 22 -2.64 -7.13 -1.68
CA ALA A 22 -1.95 -6.01 -1.05
C ALA A 22 -2.22 -4.69 -1.78
N THR A 23 -2.18 -4.71 -3.12
CA THR A 23 -2.49 -3.54 -3.94
C THR A 23 -3.97 -3.16 -3.81
N PHE A 24 -4.87 -4.14 -3.83
CA PHE A 24 -6.30 -3.94 -3.58
C PHE A 24 -6.54 -3.26 -2.23
N MET A 25 -5.95 -3.77 -1.17
CA MET A 25 -6.05 -3.23 0.19
C MET A 25 -5.60 -1.76 0.24
N GLN A 26 -4.46 -1.42 -0.36
CA GLN A 26 -3.95 -0.04 -0.36
C GLN A 26 -4.84 0.92 -1.15
N VAL A 27 -5.31 0.51 -2.33
CA VAL A 27 -6.18 1.35 -3.17
C VAL A 27 -7.57 1.47 -2.56
N LEU A 28 -8.09 0.38 -2.00
CA LEU A 28 -9.35 0.38 -1.25
C LEU A 28 -9.31 1.34 -0.07
N ASP A 29 -8.24 1.30 0.75
CA ASP A 29 -8.06 2.17 1.92
C ASP A 29 -8.15 3.66 1.55
N SER A 30 -7.51 4.05 0.45
CA SER A 30 -7.54 5.45 -0.01
C SER A 30 -8.92 5.87 -0.53
N THR A 31 -9.64 4.97 -1.20
CA THR A 31 -10.95 5.27 -1.79
C THR A 31 -12.09 5.20 -0.78
N ILE A 32 -12.03 4.25 0.15
CA ILE A 32 -13.03 4.10 1.21
C ILE A 32 -13.00 5.30 2.17
N ALA A 33 -11.79 5.80 2.50
CA ALA A 33 -11.60 6.97 3.35
C ALA A 33 -12.22 8.24 2.74
N ASN A 34 -12.18 8.39 1.40
CA ASN A 34 -12.78 9.53 0.70
C ASN A 34 -14.29 9.68 0.98
N VAL A 35 -15.01 8.57 0.96
CA VAL A 35 -16.47 8.57 1.17
C VAL A 35 -16.82 8.80 2.63
N ALA A 36 -15.96 8.36 3.54
CA ALA A 36 -16.20 8.46 4.98
C ALA A 36 -15.83 9.84 5.60
N ILE A 37 -15.23 10.77 4.83
CA ILE A 37 -14.84 12.12 5.37
C ILE A 37 -15.97 12.81 6.12
N PRO A 38 -17.20 12.92 5.61
CA PRO A 38 -18.27 13.63 6.33
C PRO A 38 -18.58 13.00 7.68
N THR A 39 -18.63 11.67 7.73
CA THR A 39 -18.88 10.91 8.95
C THR A 39 -17.72 11.03 9.94
N ILE A 40 -16.46 10.94 9.47
CA ILE A 40 -15.26 11.11 10.31
C ILE A 40 -15.21 12.53 10.89
N ALA A 41 -15.38 13.55 10.05
CA ALA A 41 -15.35 14.96 10.48
C ALA A 41 -16.48 15.25 11.50
N GLY A 42 -17.69 14.78 11.24
CA GLY A 42 -18.81 14.92 12.15
C GLY A 42 -18.57 14.27 13.52
N ASN A 43 -18.08 13.02 13.53
CA ASN A 43 -17.81 12.28 14.77
C ASN A 43 -16.63 12.86 15.58
N LEU A 44 -15.65 13.49 14.91
CA LEU A 44 -14.47 14.08 15.57
C LEU A 44 -14.64 15.59 15.83
N GLY A 45 -15.83 16.16 15.60
CA GLY A 45 -16.12 17.57 15.85
C GLY A 45 -15.30 18.53 14.97
N ALA A 46 -14.93 18.10 13.75
CA ALA A 46 -14.11 18.84 12.81
C ALA A 46 -14.95 19.36 11.63
N SER A 47 -14.45 20.40 10.95
CA SER A 47 -15.04 20.86 9.69
C SER A 47 -14.71 19.88 8.55
N LEU A 48 -15.54 19.91 7.48
CA LEU A 48 -15.27 19.11 6.28
C LEU A 48 -13.90 19.43 5.65
N SER A 49 -13.50 20.70 5.65
CA SER A 49 -12.19 21.13 5.17
C SER A 49 -11.03 20.56 6.01
N GLN A 50 -11.22 20.41 7.30
CA GLN A 50 -10.25 19.74 8.17
C GLN A 50 -10.25 18.22 7.93
N GLY A 51 -11.41 17.62 7.68
CA GLY A 51 -11.55 16.20 7.36
C GLY A 51 -10.78 15.79 6.09
N THR A 52 -10.65 16.68 5.10
CA THR A 52 -9.88 16.39 3.87
C THR A 52 -8.39 16.14 4.13
N TRP A 53 -7.84 16.65 5.23
CA TRP A 53 -6.45 16.36 5.61
C TRP A 53 -6.17 14.88 5.87
N VAL A 54 -7.20 14.11 6.23
CA VAL A 54 -7.10 12.65 6.42
C VAL A 54 -6.62 11.97 5.12
N ILE A 55 -7.09 12.43 3.97
CA ILE A 55 -6.70 11.89 2.66
C ILE A 55 -5.42 12.55 2.16
N THR A 56 -5.34 13.86 2.26
CA THR A 56 -4.20 14.63 1.75
C THR A 56 -2.91 14.21 2.44
N SER A 57 -2.93 14.04 3.76
CA SER A 57 -1.76 13.61 4.53
C SER A 57 -1.25 12.22 4.11
N PHE A 58 -2.16 11.26 3.92
CA PHE A 58 -1.82 9.95 3.39
C PHE A 58 -1.24 10.03 1.98
N GLY A 59 -1.92 10.75 1.07
CA GLY A 59 -1.50 10.88 -0.31
C GLY A 59 -0.12 11.52 -0.47
N VAL A 60 0.15 12.61 0.26
CA VAL A 60 1.46 13.29 0.25
C VAL A 60 2.55 12.37 0.80
N ALA A 61 2.31 11.73 1.95
CA ALA A 61 3.27 10.81 2.56
C ALA A 61 3.58 9.60 1.66
N ASN A 62 2.55 9.05 1.01
CA ASN A 62 2.68 7.97 0.04
C ASN A 62 3.51 8.41 -1.18
N ALA A 63 3.20 9.57 -1.76
CA ALA A 63 3.92 10.11 -2.91
C ALA A 63 5.41 10.35 -2.62
N ILE A 64 5.76 10.84 -1.42
CA ILE A 64 7.15 11.03 -0.99
C ILE A 64 7.87 9.68 -0.82
N SER A 65 7.18 8.64 -0.37
CA SER A 65 7.76 7.33 -0.09
C SER A 65 8.04 6.50 -1.36
N ILE A 66 7.28 6.68 -2.44
CA ILE A 66 7.43 5.91 -3.68
C ILE A 66 8.85 5.97 -4.27
N PRO A 67 9.49 7.13 -4.47
CA PRO A 67 10.85 7.20 -5.04
C PRO A 67 11.92 6.53 -4.17
N ILE A 68 11.72 6.54 -2.85
CA ILE A 68 12.66 5.96 -1.88
C ILE A 68 12.61 4.43 -1.93
N THR A 69 11.50 3.87 -2.39
CA THR A 69 11.26 2.41 -2.44
C THR A 69 12.36 1.66 -3.19
N GLY A 70 12.79 2.15 -4.34
CA GLY A 70 13.79 1.48 -5.15
C GLY A 70 15.17 1.38 -4.47
N TRP A 71 15.56 2.40 -3.72
CA TRP A 71 16.78 2.39 -2.91
C TRP A 71 16.63 1.44 -1.72
N LEU A 72 15.51 1.52 -1.01
CA LEU A 72 15.24 0.72 0.18
C LEU A 72 15.14 -0.78 -0.18
N ALA A 73 14.51 -1.11 -1.30
CA ALA A 73 14.40 -2.47 -1.82
C ALA A 73 15.77 -3.11 -2.13
N ARG A 74 16.70 -2.33 -2.69
CA ARG A 74 18.08 -2.81 -2.93
C ARG A 74 18.86 -3.03 -1.64
N ARG A 75 18.56 -2.27 -0.59
CA ARG A 75 19.27 -2.35 0.70
C ARG A 75 18.73 -3.44 1.63
N VAL A 76 17.42 -3.59 1.71
CA VAL A 76 16.74 -4.50 2.65
C VAL A 76 16.34 -5.80 1.97
N GLY A 77 16.12 -5.76 0.64
CA GLY A 77 15.53 -6.84 -0.14
C GLY A 77 14.04 -6.59 -0.43
N GLU A 78 13.60 -6.95 -1.64
CA GLU A 78 12.24 -6.65 -2.10
C GLU A 78 11.18 -7.39 -1.29
N VAL A 79 11.39 -8.68 -1.01
CA VAL A 79 10.40 -9.49 -0.27
C VAL A 79 10.28 -9.04 1.18
N ARG A 80 11.42 -8.80 1.85
CA ARG A 80 11.42 -8.31 3.23
C ARG A 80 10.77 -6.96 3.34
N LEU A 81 11.13 -6.03 2.45
CA LEU A 81 10.53 -4.69 2.44
C LEU A 81 9.02 -4.76 2.23
N PHE A 82 8.55 -5.59 1.29
CA PHE A 82 7.12 -5.77 1.04
C PHE A 82 6.37 -6.31 2.27
N VAL A 83 6.92 -7.34 2.93
CA VAL A 83 6.33 -7.93 4.14
C VAL A 83 6.29 -6.92 5.28
N TRP A 84 7.41 -6.23 5.56
CA TRP A 84 7.45 -5.21 6.61
C TRP A 84 6.51 -4.03 6.33
N SER A 85 6.44 -3.57 5.08
CA SER A 85 5.52 -2.51 4.68
C SER A 85 4.06 -2.94 4.86
N THR A 86 3.71 -4.20 4.53
CA THR A 86 2.35 -4.72 4.73
C THR A 86 1.99 -4.82 6.22
N ILE A 87 2.90 -5.32 7.05
CA ILE A 87 2.69 -5.41 8.51
C ILE A 87 2.52 -4.01 9.10
N ALA A 88 3.42 -3.09 8.77
CA ALA A 88 3.38 -1.71 9.27
C ALA A 88 2.12 -0.98 8.78
N PHE A 89 1.67 -1.23 7.54
CA PHE A 89 0.42 -0.70 7.00
C PHE A 89 -0.79 -1.20 7.80
N ALA A 90 -0.86 -2.50 8.11
CA ALA A 90 -1.96 -3.07 8.90
C ALA A 90 -1.98 -2.50 10.33
N ILE A 91 -0.82 -2.34 10.98
CA ILE A 91 -0.70 -1.73 12.31
C ILE A 91 -1.11 -0.25 12.26
N ALA A 92 -0.63 0.52 11.30
CA ALA A 92 -0.99 1.94 11.13
C ALA A 92 -2.49 2.09 10.83
N SER A 93 -3.06 1.18 10.03
CA SER A 93 -4.50 1.14 9.75
C SER A 93 -5.31 0.87 11.03
N TRP A 94 -4.89 -0.08 11.84
CA TRP A 94 -5.51 -0.32 13.15
C TRP A 94 -5.44 0.94 14.03
N ALA A 95 -4.29 1.60 14.08
CA ALA A 95 -4.10 2.83 14.85
C ALA A 95 -4.98 3.99 14.34
N CYS A 96 -5.22 4.08 13.02
CA CYS A 96 -6.21 5.01 12.44
C CYS A 96 -7.62 4.72 12.97
N GLY A 97 -8.02 3.44 13.01
CA GLY A 97 -9.36 3.04 13.44
C GLY A 97 -9.67 3.30 14.92
N VAL A 98 -8.64 3.32 15.79
CA VAL A 98 -8.80 3.63 17.24
C VAL A 98 -8.56 5.10 17.56
N SER A 99 -8.36 5.96 16.57
CA SER A 99 -8.08 7.39 16.78
C SER A 99 -9.29 8.13 17.36
N ASN A 100 -9.07 8.89 18.42
CA ASN A 100 -10.10 9.65 19.13
C ASN A 100 -10.08 11.15 18.82
N SER A 101 -9.19 11.59 17.95
CA SER A 101 -9.09 12.99 17.50
C SER A 101 -8.61 13.07 16.06
N LEU A 102 -9.00 14.15 15.36
CA LEU A 102 -8.58 14.37 13.98
C LEU A 102 -7.05 14.43 13.83
N ASN A 103 -6.37 15.12 14.76
CA ASN A 103 -4.90 15.23 14.72
C ASN A 103 -4.20 13.88 14.87
N MET A 104 -4.71 13.03 15.76
CA MET A 104 -4.21 11.66 15.94
C MET A 104 -4.42 10.82 14.68
N LEU A 105 -5.60 10.93 14.07
CA LEU A 105 -5.92 10.26 12.82
C LEU A 105 -4.99 10.71 11.69
N ILE A 106 -4.79 12.03 11.49
CA ILE A 106 -3.89 12.59 10.49
C ILE A 106 -2.46 12.09 10.71
N PHE A 107 -1.98 12.07 11.96
CA PHE A 107 -0.65 11.55 12.29
C PHE A 107 -0.47 10.08 11.85
N PHE A 108 -1.42 9.22 12.18
CA PHE A 108 -1.36 7.81 11.74
C PHE A 108 -1.54 7.65 10.24
N ARG A 109 -2.31 8.52 9.58
CA ARG A 109 -2.43 8.56 8.11
C ARG A 109 -1.11 8.92 7.43
N VAL A 110 -0.30 9.81 8.00
CA VAL A 110 1.06 10.08 7.51
C VAL A 110 1.93 8.84 7.62
N ILE A 111 1.94 8.16 8.77
CA ILE A 111 2.70 6.91 8.95
C ILE A 111 2.23 5.84 7.96
N GLN A 112 0.92 5.66 7.84
CA GLN A 112 0.32 4.70 6.91
C GLN A 112 0.69 5.01 5.46
N GLY A 113 0.70 6.28 5.05
CA GLY A 113 1.13 6.71 3.73
C GLY A 113 2.60 6.40 3.44
N ILE A 114 3.49 6.65 4.40
CA ILE A 114 4.92 6.33 4.25
C ILE A 114 5.13 4.83 4.00
N VAL A 115 4.49 3.98 4.78
CA VAL A 115 4.67 2.52 4.66
C VAL A 115 3.88 1.92 3.50
N ALA A 116 2.87 2.63 2.98
CA ALA A 116 2.11 2.24 1.79
C ALA A 116 2.91 2.42 0.48
N GLY A 117 3.78 3.45 0.41
CA GLY A 117 4.52 3.78 -0.81
C GLY A 117 5.23 2.61 -1.50
N PRO A 118 5.90 1.71 -0.78
CA PRO A 118 6.54 0.53 -1.35
C PRO A 118 5.59 -0.53 -1.91
N LEU A 119 4.33 -0.63 -1.47
CA LEU A 119 3.47 -1.77 -1.75
C LEU A 119 3.17 -1.96 -3.26
N ILE A 120 2.77 -0.90 -3.96
CA ILE A 120 2.45 -0.96 -5.39
C ILE A 120 3.70 -1.28 -6.23
N PRO A 121 4.81 -0.51 -6.17
CA PRO A 121 5.98 -0.77 -7.01
C PRO A 121 6.63 -2.12 -6.69
N LEU A 122 6.66 -2.55 -5.43
CA LEU A 122 7.21 -3.86 -5.08
C LEU A 122 6.30 -5.00 -5.52
N SER A 123 4.98 -4.85 -5.47
CA SER A 123 4.06 -5.88 -5.98
C SER A 123 4.28 -6.12 -7.47
N GLN A 124 4.45 -5.07 -8.27
CA GLN A 124 4.77 -5.18 -9.69
C GLN A 124 6.16 -5.79 -9.93
N SER A 125 7.20 -5.33 -9.20
CA SER A 125 8.56 -5.84 -9.33
C SER A 125 8.63 -7.34 -9.00
N LEU A 126 8.05 -7.75 -7.88
CA LEU A 126 7.99 -9.15 -7.46
C LEU A 126 7.20 -10.03 -8.43
N LEU A 127 6.11 -9.51 -9.00
CA LEU A 127 5.31 -10.20 -9.97
C LEU A 127 6.12 -10.44 -11.26
N LEU A 128 6.74 -9.39 -11.81
CA LEU A 128 7.54 -9.48 -13.05
C LEU A 128 8.80 -10.33 -12.89
N SER A 129 9.45 -10.33 -11.73
CA SER A 129 10.67 -11.09 -11.47
C SER A 129 10.43 -12.61 -11.33
N ASN A 130 9.23 -13.00 -10.89
CA ASN A 130 8.89 -14.41 -10.65
C ASN A 130 8.09 -15.07 -11.77
N TYR A 131 7.51 -14.28 -12.69
CA TYR A 131 6.79 -14.83 -13.85
C TYR A 131 7.71 -15.13 -15.03
N PRO A 132 7.43 -16.23 -15.78
CA PRO A 132 8.09 -16.50 -17.07
C PRO A 132 7.84 -15.33 -18.04
N PRO A 133 8.84 -14.94 -18.87
CA PRO A 133 8.72 -13.79 -19.78
C PRO A 133 7.46 -13.82 -20.66
N ALA A 134 7.09 -15.00 -21.17
CA ALA A 134 5.91 -15.19 -22.03
C ALA A 134 4.56 -14.93 -21.32
N LYS A 135 4.51 -14.97 -19.97
CA LYS A 135 3.27 -14.80 -19.18
C LYS A 135 3.23 -13.50 -18.38
N ARG A 136 4.23 -12.63 -18.50
CA ARG A 136 4.31 -11.38 -17.72
C ARG A 136 3.18 -10.40 -18.03
N SER A 137 2.79 -10.30 -19.29
CA SER A 137 1.67 -9.45 -19.72
C SER A 137 0.33 -9.88 -19.10
N ILE A 138 0.09 -11.19 -19.03
CA ILE A 138 -1.10 -11.75 -18.40
C ILE A 138 -1.09 -11.48 -16.89
N ALA A 139 0.06 -11.66 -16.24
CA ALA A 139 0.21 -11.38 -14.82
C ALA A 139 -0.05 -9.91 -14.48
N LEU A 140 0.47 -8.98 -15.28
CA LEU A 140 0.21 -7.55 -15.12
C LEU A 140 -1.25 -7.20 -15.39
N ALA A 141 -1.89 -7.83 -16.38
CA ALA A 141 -3.31 -7.63 -16.65
C ALA A 141 -4.19 -8.04 -15.46
N LEU A 142 -3.94 -9.22 -14.87
CA LEU A 142 -4.63 -9.70 -13.67
C LEU A 142 -4.41 -8.77 -12.48
N TRP A 143 -3.18 -8.31 -12.28
CA TRP A 143 -2.85 -7.35 -11.23
C TRP A 143 -3.55 -5.99 -11.46
N SER A 144 -3.58 -5.50 -12.70
CA SER A 144 -4.23 -4.22 -13.05
C SER A 144 -5.75 -4.25 -12.82
N MET A 145 -6.40 -5.39 -12.96
CA MET A 145 -7.82 -5.55 -12.63
C MET A 145 -8.11 -5.19 -11.17
N THR A 146 -7.20 -5.53 -10.26
CA THR A 146 -7.35 -5.18 -8.83
C THR A 146 -7.32 -3.67 -8.60
N VAL A 147 -6.47 -2.95 -9.33
CA VAL A 147 -6.36 -1.48 -9.25
C VAL A 147 -7.62 -0.80 -9.75
N ILE A 148 -8.31 -1.41 -10.72
CA ILE A 148 -9.57 -0.88 -11.29
C ILE A 148 -10.77 -1.22 -10.38
N VAL A 149 -10.81 -2.42 -9.83
CA VAL A 149 -11.94 -2.89 -9.01
C VAL A 149 -11.95 -2.24 -7.63
N ALA A 150 -10.79 -1.99 -7.02
CA ALA A 150 -10.71 -1.41 -5.69
C ALA A 150 -11.41 -0.04 -5.54
N PRO A 151 -11.25 0.93 -6.47
CA PRO A 151 -11.98 2.20 -6.41
C PRO A 151 -13.50 2.07 -6.56
N ILE A 152 -13.98 1.00 -7.20
CA ILE A 152 -15.42 0.73 -7.32
C ILE A 152 -15.96 0.17 -6.00
N CYS A 153 -15.21 -0.72 -5.36
CA CYS A 153 -15.58 -1.30 -4.08
C CYS A 153 -15.51 -0.29 -2.93
N GLY A 154 -14.59 0.69 -3.01
CA GLY A 154 -14.38 1.69 -1.95
C GLY A 154 -15.64 2.44 -1.53
N PRO A 155 -16.32 3.15 -2.45
CA PRO A 155 -17.56 3.86 -2.13
C PRO A 155 -18.68 2.96 -1.62
N ILE A 156 -18.82 1.76 -2.18
CA ILE A 156 -19.86 0.80 -1.78
C ILE A 156 -19.63 0.33 -0.34
N LEU A 157 -18.41 -0.13 -0.04
CA LEU A 157 -18.06 -0.61 1.30
C LEU A 157 -17.98 0.55 2.29
N GLY A 158 -17.43 1.69 1.89
CA GLY A 158 -17.29 2.87 2.74
C GLY A 158 -18.61 3.47 3.15
N GLY A 159 -19.55 3.61 2.21
CA GLY A 159 -20.91 4.05 2.49
C GLY A 159 -21.61 3.08 3.45
N TRP A 160 -21.63 1.79 3.10
CA TRP A 160 -22.29 0.78 3.94
C TRP A 160 -21.72 0.69 5.36
N ILE A 161 -20.38 0.74 5.51
CA ILE A 161 -19.74 0.72 6.84
C ILE A 161 -20.06 2.00 7.61
N SER A 162 -19.98 3.16 6.97
CA SER A 162 -20.23 4.45 7.62
C SER A 162 -21.68 4.61 8.09
N ASP A 163 -22.65 3.99 7.39
CA ASP A 163 -24.07 4.06 7.71
C ASP A 163 -24.48 3.06 8.81
N ASN A 164 -23.80 1.91 8.89
CA ASN A 164 -24.22 0.79 9.76
C ASN A 164 -23.27 0.58 10.96
N TYR A 165 -22.04 1.05 10.89
CA TYR A 165 -20.99 0.81 11.89
C TYR A 165 -20.24 2.10 12.22
N HIS A 166 -19.40 2.06 13.27
CA HIS A 166 -18.47 3.13 13.56
C HIS A 166 -17.44 3.29 12.42
N TRP A 167 -17.16 4.55 12.01
CA TRP A 167 -16.26 4.86 10.90
C TRP A 167 -14.88 4.18 11.00
N GLY A 168 -14.38 3.90 12.20
CA GLY A 168 -13.10 3.21 12.40
C GLY A 168 -13.01 1.84 11.70
N TRP A 169 -14.14 1.18 11.41
CA TRP A 169 -14.18 -0.10 10.72
C TRP A 169 -13.66 -0.03 9.29
N ILE A 170 -13.71 1.13 8.64
CA ILE A 170 -13.10 1.32 7.31
C ILE A 170 -11.59 1.06 7.31
N PHE A 171 -10.93 1.29 8.45
CA PHE A 171 -9.52 1.01 8.65
C PHE A 171 -9.27 -0.40 9.17
N PHE A 172 -10.13 -0.91 10.04
CA PHE A 172 -9.97 -2.26 10.61
C PHE A 172 -10.07 -3.37 9.56
N ILE A 173 -10.78 -3.17 8.45
CA ILE A 173 -10.88 -4.13 7.35
C ILE A 173 -9.51 -4.46 6.74
N ASN A 174 -8.55 -3.54 6.80
CA ASN A 174 -7.20 -3.75 6.29
C ASN A 174 -6.37 -4.73 7.14
N VAL A 175 -6.71 -4.87 8.41
CA VAL A 175 -5.93 -5.72 9.34
C VAL A 175 -6.01 -7.21 8.95
N PRO A 176 -7.20 -7.84 8.82
CA PRO A 176 -7.29 -9.22 8.41
C PRO A 176 -6.74 -9.45 7.00
N ILE A 177 -6.96 -8.49 6.07
CA ILE A 177 -6.42 -8.58 4.72
C ILE A 177 -4.88 -8.56 4.76
N GLY A 178 -4.28 -7.64 5.53
CA GLY A 178 -2.85 -7.55 5.70
C GLY A 178 -2.22 -8.83 6.28
N ILE A 179 -2.87 -9.45 7.26
CA ILE A 179 -2.42 -10.74 7.83
C ILE A 179 -2.40 -11.82 6.75
N VAL A 180 -3.47 -11.95 5.98
CA VAL A 180 -3.57 -12.93 4.87
C VAL A 180 -2.48 -12.69 3.84
N VAL A 181 -2.27 -11.43 3.42
CA VAL A 181 -1.21 -11.06 2.46
C VAL A 181 0.16 -11.45 2.97
N VAL A 182 0.49 -11.16 4.24
CA VAL A 182 1.78 -11.52 4.84
C VAL A 182 1.98 -13.03 4.85
N LEU A 183 1.00 -13.79 5.30
CA LEU A 183 1.09 -15.26 5.36
C LEU A 183 1.29 -15.86 3.97
N MET A 184 0.50 -15.43 2.97
CA MET A 184 0.61 -15.91 1.59
C MET A 184 1.96 -15.51 0.96
N THR A 185 2.45 -14.30 1.22
CA THR A 185 3.73 -13.82 0.72
C THR A 185 4.89 -14.61 1.33
N LEU A 186 4.89 -14.83 2.63
CA LEU A 186 5.90 -15.64 3.30
C LEU A 186 5.89 -17.10 2.81
N GLN A 187 4.71 -17.67 2.56
CA GLN A 187 4.59 -19.03 2.04
C GLN A 187 5.14 -19.15 0.60
N SER A 188 4.89 -18.14 -0.25
CA SER A 188 5.24 -18.22 -1.68
C SER A 188 6.67 -17.78 -1.98
N LEU A 189 7.18 -16.76 -1.24
CA LEU A 189 8.45 -16.08 -1.53
C LEU A 189 9.54 -16.38 -0.48
N ARG A 190 9.33 -17.35 0.41
CA ARG A 190 10.32 -17.75 1.41
C ARG A 190 11.62 -18.20 0.72
N GLY A 191 12.74 -17.53 1.07
CA GLY A 191 14.05 -17.82 0.48
C GLY A 191 14.33 -17.20 -0.89
N ARG A 192 13.40 -16.38 -1.44
CA ARG A 192 13.55 -15.69 -2.72
C ARG A 192 13.93 -14.21 -2.57
N GLU A 193 14.76 -13.90 -1.59
CA GLU A 193 15.26 -12.53 -1.38
C GLU A 193 16.17 -12.08 -2.52
N THR A 194 16.03 -10.84 -2.97
CA THR A 194 16.95 -10.21 -3.91
C THR A 194 18.30 -9.98 -3.23
N ARG A 195 19.43 -10.10 -3.98
CA ARG A 195 20.74 -9.74 -3.42
C ARG A 195 20.73 -8.27 -3.00
N THR A 196 21.07 -8.02 -1.77
CA THR A 196 21.18 -6.66 -1.21
C THR A 196 22.49 -6.02 -1.69
N GLU A 197 22.40 -4.81 -2.23
CA GLU A 197 23.54 -3.98 -2.60
C GLU A 197 23.58 -2.73 -1.71
N GLN A 198 24.72 -2.48 -1.07
CA GLN A 198 24.92 -1.23 -0.30
C GLN A 198 25.29 -0.08 -1.26
N ARG A 199 24.30 0.49 -1.96
CA ARG A 199 24.51 1.75 -2.69
C ARG A 199 24.14 2.96 -1.82
N ARG A 200 24.94 4.04 -1.95
CA ARG A 200 24.66 5.33 -1.31
C ARG A 200 23.38 5.93 -1.92
N ILE A 201 22.63 6.68 -1.11
CA ILE A 201 21.47 7.42 -1.57
C ILE A 201 21.92 8.47 -2.59
N ASP A 202 21.26 8.53 -3.73
CA ASP A 202 21.36 9.67 -4.64
C ASP A 202 20.55 10.84 -4.08
N ALA A 203 21.18 11.58 -3.17
CA ALA A 203 20.55 12.74 -2.52
C ALA A 203 20.24 13.86 -3.51
N VAL A 204 20.98 13.94 -4.62
CA VAL A 204 20.81 14.96 -5.67
C VAL A 204 19.54 14.64 -6.47
N GLY A 205 19.37 13.39 -6.89
CA GLY A 205 18.17 12.95 -7.62
C GLY A 205 16.90 13.10 -6.77
N LEU A 206 16.97 12.77 -5.47
CA LEU A 206 15.86 12.98 -4.52
C LEU A 206 15.54 14.47 -4.34
N GLY A 207 16.56 15.33 -4.21
CA GLY A 207 16.38 16.77 -4.09
C GLY A 207 15.75 17.39 -5.33
N CYS A 208 16.19 17.01 -6.53
CA CYS A 208 15.58 17.44 -7.79
C CYS A 208 14.12 16.98 -7.93
N TRP A 209 13.81 15.76 -7.50
CA TRP A 209 12.43 15.26 -7.56
C TRP A 209 11.51 16.02 -6.59
N LEU A 210 11.96 16.26 -5.36
CA LEU A 210 11.20 17.02 -4.36
C LEU A 210 10.99 18.48 -4.80
N SER A 211 12.00 19.12 -5.41
CA SER A 211 11.88 20.48 -5.94
C SER A 211 10.93 20.53 -7.14
N ALA A 212 10.99 19.57 -8.06
CA ALA A 212 10.09 19.49 -9.20
C ALA A 212 8.64 19.28 -8.77
N SER A 213 8.37 18.44 -7.76
CA SER A 213 7.03 18.23 -7.22
C SER A 213 6.47 19.45 -6.46
N ALA A 214 7.33 20.34 -5.96
CA ALA A 214 6.94 21.58 -5.30
C ALA A 214 6.63 22.72 -6.30
N VAL A 215 7.20 22.69 -7.50
CA VAL A 215 7.03 23.71 -8.55
C VAL A 215 5.77 23.47 -9.40
N CYS A 216 5.19 22.27 -9.40
CA CYS A 216 3.94 21.93 -10.12
C CYS A 216 2.66 22.24 -9.32
N ARG A 217 2.70 23.23 -8.42
CA ARG A 217 1.49 23.80 -7.78
C ARG A 217 1.14 25.18 -8.30
#